data_a6ef5650c94234f569c0aeeb10ce6a7e
#
_entry.id   a6ef5650c94234f569c0aeeb10ce6a7e
#
_cell.length_a   1.000
_cell.length_b   1.000
_cell.length_c   1.000
_cell.angle_alpha   90.00
_cell.angle_beta   90.00
_cell.angle_gamma   90.00
#
_symmetry.space_group_name_H-M   'P 1'
#
loop_
_entity.id
_entity.type
_entity.pdbx_description
1 polymer ?
#
loop_
_entity_poly.entity_id
_entity_poly.type
_entity_poly.pdbx_seq_one_letter_code
_entity_poly.pdbx_strand_id
1 'polypeptide(L)'
;RGPQVIKSEDTSLLGYVLFDMKAGHAEVDVVEDAQAFLQEKIDSGEFALPAGVSYVFAGNYENQLRSQKTLMVVLPLALGIIFLILYFQFKSVITTSLVFSGIMIAWSGGFIMLWLYGTDWFLDFDVFGTNMRTLFQVHTINLSVAVWVGFLALFGIASDDGVVIASYLDESFRKDRITNAGHAREATVTAGMRRVRPCLMTTATTLLALIPVLTSTGRGSDIMVPMAIPSFGGMTIAIVTMLVVPVLYCSVMEWKLKLGVSDPRFAEDA
;
A
#
# COMPACT_ATOMS: atom_id res chain seq x y z
N ARG A 1 36.51 -33.74 18.01
CA ARG A 1 35.78 -33.84 16.74
C ARG A 1 35.84 -32.46 16.10
N GLY A 2 36.45 -32.34 14.91
CA GLY A 2 36.47 -31.09 14.13
C GLY A 2 35.17 -30.89 13.35
N PRO A 3 34.94 -29.69 12.80
CA PRO A 3 33.77 -29.40 11.96
C PRO A 3 33.79 -30.34 10.72
N GLN A 4 32.63 -30.89 10.38
CA GLN A 4 32.47 -31.79 9.24
C GLN A 4 32.69 -31.10 7.88
N VAL A 5 32.43 -29.78 7.83
CA VAL A 5 32.61 -28.94 6.64
C VAL A 5 33.26 -27.64 7.06
N ILE A 6 34.34 -27.26 6.40
CA ILE A 6 34.96 -25.95 6.53
C ILE A 6 34.35 -25.05 5.44
N LYS A 7 33.59 -24.03 5.85
CA LYS A 7 32.99 -23.06 4.93
C LYS A 7 33.88 -21.83 4.84
N SER A 8 34.01 -21.30 3.64
CA SER A 8 34.72 -20.04 3.39
C SER A 8 33.90 -19.17 2.44
N GLU A 9 33.92 -17.87 2.67
CA GLU A 9 33.29 -16.86 1.84
C GLU A 9 34.25 -15.67 1.78
N ASP A 10 34.42 -15.07 0.63
CA ASP A 10 35.35 -13.96 0.39
C ASP A 10 36.77 -14.19 0.95
N THR A 11 37.29 -15.39 0.72
CA THR A 11 38.61 -15.84 1.19
C THR A 11 38.79 -15.99 2.71
N SER A 12 37.75 -15.75 3.50
CA SER A 12 37.76 -15.89 4.96
C SER A 12 37.03 -17.16 5.41
N LEU A 13 37.50 -17.77 6.51
CA LEU A 13 36.82 -18.90 7.13
C LEU A 13 35.60 -18.41 7.89
N LEU A 14 34.48 -19.10 7.74
CA LEU A 14 33.20 -18.73 8.35
C LEU A 14 32.69 -19.77 9.35
N GLY A 15 32.21 -19.27 10.48
CA GLY A 15 31.36 -20.00 11.42
C GLY A 15 29.96 -19.38 11.43
N TYR A 16 28.91 -20.19 11.26
CA TYR A 16 27.54 -19.71 11.33
C TYR A 16 26.93 -19.94 12.70
N VAL A 17 26.38 -18.87 13.29
CA VAL A 17 25.48 -18.94 14.42
C VAL A 17 24.07 -18.67 13.88
N LEU A 18 23.22 -19.70 13.85
CA LEU A 18 21.86 -19.60 13.36
C LEU A 18 20.93 -19.32 14.54
N PHE A 19 20.10 -18.30 14.39
CA PHE A 19 19.01 -17.99 15.33
C PHE A 19 17.76 -17.57 14.52
N ASP A 20 16.59 -17.67 15.13
CA ASP A 20 15.32 -17.36 14.51
C ASP A 20 14.47 -16.53 15.45
N MET A 21 13.51 -15.80 14.92
CA MET A 21 12.59 -14.97 15.70
C MET A 21 11.54 -15.84 16.40
N LYS A 22 11.07 -15.41 17.57
CA LYS A 22 9.87 -15.95 18.20
C LYS A 22 8.63 -15.32 17.59
N ALA A 23 7.52 -16.07 17.58
CA ALA A 23 6.23 -15.54 17.15
C ALA A 23 5.90 -14.22 17.87
N GLY A 24 5.52 -13.21 17.09
CA GLY A 24 5.16 -11.87 17.59
C GLY A 24 6.30 -10.84 17.58
N HIS A 25 7.52 -11.21 17.18
CA HIS A 25 8.64 -10.28 17.02
C HIS A 25 8.98 -10.10 15.55
N ALA A 26 9.46 -8.91 15.16
CA ALA A 26 9.97 -8.69 13.81
C ALA A 26 11.42 -9.21 13.69
N GLU A 27 11.75 -9.79 12.55
CA GLU A 27 13.11 -10.26 12.26
C GLU A 27 14.14 -9.11 12.38
N VAL A 28 13.79 -7.92 11.90
CA VAL A 28 14.65 -6.74 11.96
C VAL A 28 14.92 -6.31 13.39
N ASP A 29 13.88 -6.22 14.22
CA ASP A 29 13.98 -5.80 15.62
C ASP A 29 14.86 -6.77 16.41
N VAL A 30 14.67 -8.08 16.19
CA VAL A 30 15.48 -9.12 16.86
C VAL A 30 16.95 -9.02 16.48
N VAL A 31 17.26 -8.70 15.21
CA VAL A 31 18.64 -8.53 14.76
C VAL A 31 19.24 -7.22 15.28
N GLU A 32 18.49 -6.13 15.31
CA GLU A 32 18.94 -4.85 15.89
C GLU A 32 19.20 -4.97 17.39
N ASP A 33 18.31 -5.65 18.12
CA ASP A 33 18.51 -5.94 19.54
C ASP A 33 19.76 -6.83 19.76
N ALA A 34 19.97 -7.84 18.92
CA ALA A 34 21.14 -8.69 18.99
C ALA A 34 22.44 -7.93 18.67
N GLN A 35 22.40 -6.99 17.70
CA GLN A 35 23.53 -6.11 17.41
C GLN A 35 23.84 -5.20 18.60
N ALA A 36 22.83 -4.55 19.15
CA ALA A 36 22.99 -3.68 20.31
C ALA A 36 23.55 -4.43 21.52
N PHE A 37 23.02 -5.63 21.80
CA PHE A 37 23.51 -6.49 22.88
C PHE A 37 24.97 -6.91 22.71
N LEU A 38 25.36 -7.34 21.49
CA LEU A 38 26.73 -7.72 21.22
C LEU A 38 27.70 -6.52 21.33
N GLN A 39 27.26 -5.36 20.82
CA GLN A 39 28.06 -4.14 20.91
C GLN A 39 28.28 -3.71 22.36
N GLU A 40 27.25 -3.77 23.21
CA GLU A 40 27.33 -3.47 24.63
C GLU A 40 28.32 -4.42 25.35
N LYS A 41 28.29 -5.71 25.02
CA LYS A 41 29.20 -6.72 25.59
C LYS A 41 30.66 -6.52 25.13
N ILE A 42 30.88 -6.06 23.92
CA ILE A 42 32.21 -5.72 23.40
C ILE A 42 32.72 -4.45 24.09
N ASP A 43 31.90 -3.41 24.21
CA ASP A 43 32.27 -2.12 24.80
C ASP A 43 32.51 -2.24 26.32
N SER A 44 31.78 -3.12 27.01
CA SER A 44 31.99 -3.42 28.44
C SER A 44 33.22 -4.28 28.69
N GLY A 45 33.88 -4.82 27.66
CA GLY A 45 35.02 -5.71 27.76
C GLY A 45 34.68 -7.13 28.24
N GLU A 46 33.40 -7.45 28.38
CA GLU A 46 32.93 -8.79 28.79
C GLU A 46 33.13 -9.82 27.67
N PHE A 47 33.06 -9.34 26.39
CA PHE A 47 33.28 -10.14 25.22
C PHE A 47 34.38 -9.50 24.34
N ALA A 48 35.57 -10.14 24.30
CA ALA A 48 36.67 -9.69 23.46
C ALA A 48 36.72 -10.49 22.17
N LEU A 49 36.61 -9.83 21.04
CA LEU A 49 36.82 -10.45 19.73
C LEU A 49 38.31 -10.75 19.54
N PRO A 50 38.71 -11.99 19.19
CA PRO A 50 40.08 -12.29 18.85
C PRO A 50 40.58 -11.48 17.66
N ALA A 51 41.88 -11.16 17.61
CA ALA A 51 42.46 -10.43 16.50
C ALA A 51 42.25 -11.17 15.16
N GLY A 52 41.67 -10.49 14.18
CA GLY A 52 41.37 -11.05 12.85
C GLY A 52 40.00 -11.72 12.74
N VAL A 53 39.17 -11.69 13.79
CA VAL A 53 37.77 -12.15 13.74
C VAL A 53 36.84 -10.96 13.66
N SER A 54 35.94 -10.98 12.70
CA SER A 54 34.83 -10.04 12.55
C SER A 54 33.50 -10.80 12.51
N TYR A 55 32.42 -10.15 12.88
CA TYR A 55 31.08 -10.71 12.77
C TYR A 55 30.20 -9.85 11.86
N VAL A 56 29.31 -10.50 11.14
CA VAL A 56 28.34 -9.85 10.26
C VAL A 56 26.99 -10.57 10.43
N PHE A 57 25.94 -9.79 10.59
CA PHE A 57 24.60 -10.33 10.53
C PHE A 57 24.15 -10.43 9.07
N ALA A 58 24.02 -11.64 8.57
CA ALA A 58 23.68 -11.94 7.19
C ALA A 58 22.34 -12.68 7.09
N GLY A 59 21.81 -12.82 5.89
CA GLY A 59 20.57 -13.54 5.60
C GLY A 59 19.45 -12.57 5.19
N ASN A 60 18.21 -12.89 5.58
CA ASN A 60 17.04 -12.08 5.24
C ASN A 60 17.15 -10.63 5.68
N TYR A 61 17.74 -10.37 6.83
CA TYR A 61 17.96 -9.03 7.39
C TYR A 61 18.69 -8.09 6.41
N GLU A 62 19.80 -8.55 5.83
CA GLU A 62 20.56 -7.72 4.87
C GLU A 62 19.75 -7.41 3.62
N ASN A 63 19.05 -8.41 3.10
CA ASN A 63 18.17 -8.24 1.96
C ASN A 63 17.02 -7.27 2.27
N GLN A 64 16.46 -7.34 3.48
CA GLN A 64 15.39 -6.46 3.93
C GLN A 64 15.86 -5.01 4.06
N LEU A 65 17.02 -4.75 4.65
CA LEU A 65 17.64 -3.43 4.71
C LEU A 65 17.94 -2.83 3.33
N ARG A 66 18.51 -3.65 2.43
CA ARG A 66 18.80 -3.22 1.05
C ARG A 66 17.52 -2.86 0.30
N SER A 67 16.50 -3.71 0.42
CA SER A 67 15.20 -3.49 -0.21
C SER A 67 14.48 -2.28 0.37
N GLN A 68 14.55 -2.04 1.67
CA GLN A 68 13.98 -0.88 2.33
C GLN A 68 14.60 0.43 1.81
N LYS A 69 15.92 0.49 1.67
CA LYS A 69 16.60 1.65 1.06
C LYS A 69 16.17 1.90 -0.38
N THR A 70 16.00 0.84 -1.17
CA THR A 70 15.51 0.93 -2.55
C THR A 70 14.07 1.43 -2.59
N LEU A 71 13.21 0.92 -1.71
CA LEU A 71 11.80 1.33 -1.63
C LEU A 71 11.60 2.78 -1.23
N MET A 72 12.46 3.33 -0.36
CA MET A 72 12.43 4.76 -0.02
C MET A 72 12.60 5.68 -1.24
N VAL A 73 13.28 5.22 -2.29
CA VAL A 73 13.44 5.96 -3.54
C VAL A 73 12.34 5.60 -4.54
N VAL A 74 12.03 4.32 -4.67
CA VAL A 74 11.07 3.81 -5.67
C VAL A 74 9.65 4.28 -5.39
N LEU A 75 9.23 4.33 -4.11
CA LEU A 75 7.88 4.71 -3.73
C LEU A 75 7.52 6.16 -4.10
N PRO A 76 8.30 7.19 -3.72
CA PRO A 76 8.01 8.55 -4.16
C PRO A 76 8.19 8.73 -5.68
N LEU A 77 9.12 8.01 -6.30
CA LEU A 77 9.29 8.02 -7.75
C LEU A 77 8.04 7.47 -8.45
N ALA A 78 7.51 6.33 -7.99
CA ALA A 78 6.28 5.75 -8.55
C ALA A 78 5.08 6.70 -8.39
N LEU A 79 4.89 7.28 -7.21
CA LEU A 79 3.84 8.28 -6.98
C LEU A 79 4.01 9.51 -7.89
N GLY A 80 5.25 9.99 -8.07
CA GLY A 80 5.56 11.10 -8.99
C GLY A 80 5.23 10.76 -10.44
N ILE A 81 5.56 9.56 -10.90
CA ILE A 81 5.24 9.09 -12.25
C ILE A 81 3.72 8.97 -12.43
N ILE A 82 3.00 8.40 -11.45
CA ILE A 82 1.54 8.31 -11.48
C ILE A 82 0.94 9.72 -11.57
N PHE A 83 1.39 10.66 -10.75
CA PHE A 83 0.92 12.04 -10.79
C PHE A 83 1.16 12.69 -12.15
N LEU A 84 2.32 12.46 -12.75
CA LEU A 84 2.70 12.99 -14.05
C LEU A 84 1.84 12.40 -15.17
N ILE A 85 1.58 11.09 -15.17
CA ILE A 85 0.68 10.42 -16.12
C ILE A 85 -0.74 10.99 -16.00
N LEU A 86 -1.24 11.14 -14.76
CA LEU A 86 -2.55 11.74 -14.51
C LEU A 86 -2.62 13.20 -14.98
N TYR A 87 -1.54 13.95 -14.81
CA TYR A 87 -1.47 15.33 -15.30
C TYR A 87 -1.54 15.41 -16.83
N PHE A 88 -0.84 14.53 -17.53
CA PHE A 88 -0.92 14.46 -18.98
C PHE A 88 -2.31 14.03 -19.49
N GLN A 89 -2.98 13.17 -18.73
CA GLN A 89 -4.35 12.72 -19.06
C GLN A 89 -5.37 13.86 -18.93
N PHE A 90 -5.34 14.57 -17.80
CA PHE A 90 -6.36 15.59 -17.49
C PHE A 90 -5.99 16.99 -17.91
N LYS A 91 -4.73 17.27 -18.18
CA LYS A 91 -4.18 18.62 -18.51
C LYS A 91 -4.61 19.70 -17.48
N SER A 92 -4.88 19.30 -16.25
CA SER A 92 -5.33 20.15 -15.17
C SER A 92 -4.78 19.67 -13.83
N VAL A 93 -3.99 20.50 -13.16
CA VAL A 93 -3.42 20.19 -11.85
C VAL A 93 -4.51 19.92 -10.82
N ILE A 94 -5.63 20.67 -10.87
CA ILE A 94 -6.73 20.54 -9.91
C ILE A 94 -7.40 19.17 -10.06
N THR A 95 -7.77 18.77 -11.28
CA THR A 95 -8.39 17.45 -11.53
C THR A 95 -7.43 16.31 -11.18
N THR A 96 -6.15 16.46 -11.55
CA THR A 96 -5.11 15.50 -11.18
C THR A 96 -4.97 15.34 -9.66
N SER A 97 -4.95 16.46 -8.92
CA SER A 97 -4.85 16.43 -7.46
C SER A 97 -6.10 15.82 -6.80
N LEU A 98 -7.27 16.00 -7.39
CA LEU A 98 -8.51 15.36 -6.90
C LEU A 98 -8.46 13.84 -7.05
N VAL A 99 -8.04 13.35 -8.20
CA VAL A 99 -7.86 11.90 -8.43
C VAL A 99 -6.77 11.36 -7.51
N PHE A 100 -5.66 12.07 -7.39
CA PHE A 100 -4.54 11.69 -6.53
C PHE A 100 -4.93 11.64 -5.05
N SER A 101 -5.85 12.50 -4.59
CA SER A 101 -6.38 12.44 -3.23
C SER A 101 -7.09 11.10 -2.94
N GLY A 102 -7.72 10.49 -3.94
CA GLY A 102 -8.31 9.15 -3.82
C GLY A 102 -7.26 8.07 -3.51
N ILE A 103 -6.07 8.17 -4.08
CA ILE A 103 -4.94 7.27 -3.78
C ILE A 103 -4.52 7.41 -2.32
N MET A 104 -4.45 8.65 -1.81
CA MET A 104 -4.09 8.91 -0.40
C MET A 104 -5.12 8.34 0.57
N ILE A 105 -6.41 8.42 0.23
CA ILE A 105 -7.48 7.82 1.04
C ILE A 105 -7.38 6.28 1.00
N ALA A 106 -7.17 5.68 -0.17
CA ALA A 106 -6.95 4.24 -0.30
C ALA A 106 -5.72 3.78 0.50
N TRP A 107 -4.65 4.59 0.50
CA TRP A 107 -3.44 4.32 1.29
C TRP A 107 -3.72 4.27 2.78
N SER A 108 -4.52 5.22 3.29
CA SER A 108 -4.96 5.19 4.68
C SER A 108 -5.72 3.90 5.03
N GLY A 109 -6.51 3.37 4.09
CA GLY A 109 -7.22 2.09 4.23
C GLY A 109 -6.28 0.90 4.39
N GLY A 110 -5.15 0.89 3.69
CA GLY A 110 -4.11 -0.12 3.86
C GLY A 110 -3.49 -0.10 5.26
N PHE A 111 -3.19 1.08 5.80
CA PHE A 111 -2.68 1.22 7.19
C PHE A 111 -3.73 0.84 8.24
N ILE A 112 -4.99 1.22 8.03
CA ILE A 112 -6.09 0.82 8.93
C ILE A 112 -6.20 -0.70 8.98
N MET A 113 -6.09 -1.38 7.84
CA MET A 113 -6.14 -2.85 7.80
C MET A 113 -4.96 -3.49 8.52
N LEU A 114 -3.73 -2.97 8.35
CA LEU A 114 -2.55 -3.42 9.08
C LEU A 114 -2.72 -3.23 10.59
N TRP A 115 -3.27 -2.10 11.01
CA TRP A 115 -3.57 -1.84 12.42
C TRP A 115 -4.63 -2.82 12.96
N LEU A 116 -5.70 -3.08 12.20
CA LEU A 116 -6.73 -4.06 12.57
C LEU A 116 -6.14 -5.47 12.76
N TYR A 117 -5.21 -5.89 11.93
CA TYR A 117 -4.52 -7.17 12.07
C TYR A 117 -3.68 -7.26 13.36
N GLY A 118 -3.26 -6.13 13.91
CA GLY A 118 -2.58 -6.05 15.21
C GLY A 118 -3.50 -6.05 16.42
N THR A 119 -4.82 -5.96 16.25
CA THR A 119 -5.78 -5.90 17.36
C THR A 119 -6.34 -7.29 17.72
N ASP A 120 -6.58 -7.52 19.00
CA ASP A 120 -7.02 -8.84 19.49
C ASP A 120 -8.50 -9.15 19.18
N TRP A 121 -9.33 -8.14 19.03
CA TRP A 121 -10.77 -8.27 18.77
C TRP A 121 -11.11 -8.47 17.29
N PHE A 122 -10.18 -8.17 16.37
CA PHE A 122 -10.44 -8.23 14.94
C PHE A 122 -10.62 -9.68 14.47
N LEU A 123 -11.74 -9.98 13.80
CA LEU A 123 -12.12 -11.31 13.31
C LEU A 123 -12.15 -12.41 14.39
N ASP A 124 -12.27 -12.06 15.67
CA ASP A 124 -12.39 -13.04 16.76
C ASP A 124 -13.83 -13.51 16.91
N PHE A 125 -14.31 -14.24 15.92
CA PHE A 125 -15.62 -14.90 15.91
C PHE A 125 -15.56 -16.20 15.10
N ASP A 126 -16.42 -17.15 15.49
CA ASP A 126 -16.49 -18.46 14.85
C ASP A 126 -17.58 -18.49 13.78
N VAL A 127 -17.23 -18.97 12.59
CA VAL A 127 -18.15 -19.24 11.48
C VAL A 127 -18.00 -20.70 11.07
N PHE A 128 -19.10 -21.45 11.08
CA PHE A 128 -19.11 -22.89 10.77
C PHE A 128 -18.10 -23.74 11.55
N GLY A 129 -17.80 -23.35 12.80
CA GLY A 129 -16.87 -24.07 13.66
C GLY A 129 -15.37 -23.76 13.40
N THR A 130 -15.08 -22.77 12.57
CA THR A 130 -13.71 -22.28 12.34
C THR A 130 -13.61 -20.84 12.82
N ASN A 131 -12.60 -20.55 13.64
CA ASN A 131 -12.32 -19.18 14.07
C ASN A 131 -11.74 -18.38 12.89
N MET A 132 -12.37 -17.24 12.56
CA MET A 132 -11.98 -16.42 11.43
C MET A 132 -10.58 -15.85 11.61
N ARG A 133 -10.16 -15.57 12.85
CA ARG A 133 -8.80 -15.10 13.16
C ARG A 133 -7.74 -16.11 12.74
N THR A 134 -7.96 -17.40 12.99
CA THR A 134 -7.03 -18.45 12.56
C THR A 134 -7.05 -18.67 11.06
N LEU A 135 -8.21 -18.57 10.43
CA LEU A 135 -8.39 -18.73 8.99
C LEU A 135 -7.62 -17.64 8.20
N PHE A 136 -7.74 -16.39 8.63
CA PHE A 136 -7.09 -15.23 8.01
C PHE A 136 -5.69 -14.94 8.57
N GLN A 137 -5.15 -15.82 9.43
CA GLN A 137 -3.83 -15.69 10.04
C GLN A 137 -3.60 -14.30 10.66
N VAL A 138 -4.61 -13.81 11.41
CA VAL A 138 -4.56 -12.47 12.01
C VAL A 138 -3.54 -12.44 13.14
N HIS A 139 -2.44 -11.75 12.88
CA HIS A 139 -1.37 -11.47 13.85
C HIS A 139 -0.76 -10.11 13.52
N THR A 140 0.02 -9.57 14.42
CA THR A 140 0.73 -8.30 14.18
C THR A 140 1.69 -8.44 13.02
N ILE A 141 1.50 -7.61 11.99
CA ILE A 141 2.33 -7.60 10.78
C ILE A 141 3.18 -6.34 10.78
N ASN A 142 4.48 -6.54 10.75
CA ASN A 142 5.44 -5.45 10.67
C ASN A 142 5.56 -4.92 9.23
N LEU A 143 5.94 -3.65 9.10
CA LEU A 143 6.16 -2.97 7.82
C LEU A 143 7.35 -3.56 7.06
N SER A 144 7.17 -4.77 6.54
CA SER A 144 8.16 -5.46 5.71
C SER A 144 8.14 -4.97 4.27
N VAL A 145 9.14 -5.40 3.49
CA VAL A 145 9.20 -5.14 2.03
C VAL A 145 7.94 -5.63 1.32
N ALA A 146 7.41 -6.79 1.74
CA ALA A 146 6.18 -7.36 1.16
C ALA A 146 4.98 -6.41 1.33
N VAL A 147 4.82 -5.81 2.51
CA VAL A 147 3.78 -4.82 2.80
C VAL A 147 3.90 -3.60 1.88
N TRP A 148 5.12 -3.08 1.68
CA TRP A 148 5.36 -1.95 0.77
C TRP A 148 5.07 -2.27 -0.69
N VAL A 149 5.38 -3.48 -1.14
CA VAL A 149 4.99 -3.96 -2.48
C VAL A 149 3.47 -4.02 -2.61
N GLY A 150 2.76 -4.43 -1.55
CA GLY A 150 1.30 -4.37 -1.49
C GLY A 150 0.75 -2.96 -1.64
N PHE A 151 1.36 -1.97 -1.00
CA PHE A 151 1.00 -0.56 -1.19
C PHE A 151 1.28 -0.06 -2.61
N LEU A 152 2.39 -0.46 -3.25
CA LEU A 152 2.66 -0.10 -4.64
C LEU A 152 1.61 -0.65 -5.60
N ALA A 153 1.19 -1.91 -5.40
CA ALA A 153 0.10 -2.51 -6.16
C ALA A 153 -1.22 -1.76 -5.94
N LEU A 154 -1.53 -1.39 -4.70
CA LEU A 154 -2.72 -0.61 -4.34
C LEU A 154 -2.76 0.74 -5.06
N PHE A 155 -1.63 1.44 -5.20
CA PHE A 155 -1.58 2.73 -5.89
C PHE A 155 -2.01 2.61 -7.35
N GLY A 156 -1.58 1.54 -8.03
CA GLY A 156 -2.00 1.27 -9.41
C GLY A 156 -3.51 1.06 -9.52
N ILE A 157 -4.07 0.22 -8.66
CA ILE A 157 -5.51 -0.11 -8.68
C ILE A 157 -6.36 1.11 -8.29
N ALA A 158 -5.96 1.82 -7.22
CA ALA A 158 -6.69 3.01 -6.76
C ALA A 158 -6.65 4.17 -7.76
N SER A 159 -5.54 4.32 -8.53
CA SER A 159 -5.46 5.32 -9.60
C SER A 159 -6.39 5.00 -10.76
N ASP A 160 -6.56 3.74 -11.13
CA ASP A 160 -7.41 3.32 -12.24
C ASP A 160 -8.88 3.66 -11.98
N ASP A 161 -9.43 3.30 -10.84
CA ASP A 161 -10.79 3.65 -10.44
C ASP A 161 -11.03 5.17 -10.43
N GLY A 162 -10.07 5.93 -9.89
CA GLY A 162 -10.12 7.39 -9.85
C GLY A 162 -10.10 8.03 -11.24
N VAL A 163 -9.26 7.54 -12.15
CA VAL A 163 -9.16 8.01 -13.54
C VAL A 163 -10.45 7.77 -14.29
N VAL A 164 -11.02 6.57 -14.18
CA VAL A 164 -12.26 6.20 -14.88
C VAL A 164 -13.41 7.12 -14.47
N ILE A 165 -13.56 7.39 -13.17
CA ILE A 165 -14.62 8.28 -12.65
C ILE A 165 -14.39 9.72 -13.12
N ALA A 166 -13.17 10.24 -12.95
CA ALA A 166 -12.84 11.62 -13.27
C ALA A 166 -12.93 11.90 -14.77
N SER A 167 -12.49 10.97 -15.64
CA SER A 167 -12.60 11.11 -17.10
C SER A 167 -14.06 11.17 -17.56
N TYR A 168 -14.92 10.36 -16.92
CA TYR A 168 -16.34 10.38 -17.25
C TYR A 168 -17.05 11.63 -16.78
N LEU A 169 -16.66 12.14 -15.62
CA LEU A 169 -17.12 13.44 -15.13
C LEU A 169 -16.69 14.56 -16.08
N ASP A 170 -15.42 14.60 -16.47
CA ASP A 170 -14.88 15.60 -17.39
C ASP A 170 -15.63 15.57 -18.76
N GLU A 171 -15.91 14.37 -19.28
CA GLU A 171 -16.70 14.20 -20.51
C GLU A 171 -18.16 14.67 -20.34
N SER A 172 -18.81 14.35 -19.22
CA SER A 172 -20.19 14.79 -18.94
C SER A 172 -20.27 16.32 -18.81
N PHE A 173 -19.32 16.93 -18.09
CA PHE A 173 -19.24 18.38 -17.96
C PHE A 173 -18.98 19.11 -19.27
N ARG A 174 -18.27 18.46 -20.18
CA ARG A 174 -17.99 18.98 -21.52
C ARG A 174 -19.24 18.97 -22.43
N LYS A 175 -20.03 17.89 -22.36
CA LYS A 175 -21.26 17.73 -23.16
C LYS A 175 -22.39 18.66 -22.70
N ASP A 176 -22.59 18.83 -21.41
CA ASP A 176 -23.77 19.48 -20.84
C ASP A 176 -23.63 21.01 -20.72
N ARG A 177 -22.50 21.62 -21.14
CA ARG A 177 -22.22 23.08 -21.08
C ARG A 177 -22.73 23.72 -19.79
N ILE A 178 -22.04 23.43 -18.70
CA ILE A 178 -22.51 23.79 -17.36
C ILE A 178 -22.50 25.30 -17.14
N THR A 179 -23.68 25.88 -17.07
CA THR A 179 -23.90 27.31 -16.82
C THR A 179 -24.26 27.61 -15.36
N ASN A 180 -24.79 26.64 -14.62
CA ASN A 180 -25.31 26.81 -13.26
C ASN A 180 -24.85 25.69 -12.32
N ALA A 181 -24.75 25.99 -11.02
CA ALA A 181 -24.42 25.02 -9.98
C ALA A 181 -25.42 23.83 -9.92
N GLY A 182 -26.69 24.08 -10.22
CA GLY A 182 -27.69 23.02 -10.33
C GLY A 182 -27.39 22.00 -11.42
N HIS A 183 -27.04 22.47 -12.62
CA HIS A 183 -26.60 21.60 -13.73
C HIS A 183 -25.33 20.82 -13.41
N ALA A 184 -24.37 21.43 -12.67
CA ALA A 184 -23.16 20.74 -12.23
C ALA A 184 -23.48 19.54 -11.34
N ARG A 185 -24.42 19.68 -10.41
CA ARG A 185 -24.86 18.60 -9.52
C ARG A 185 -25.57 17.49 -10.29
N GLU A 186 -26.48 17.85 -11.18
CA GLU A 186 -27.24 16.87 -11.98
C GLU A 186 -26.31 16.07 -12.91
N ALA A 187 -25.39 16.72 -13.59
CA ALA A 187 -24.36 16.08 -14.41
C ALA A 187 -23.48 15.14 -13.59
N THR A 188 -23.06 15.56 -12.37
CA THR A 188 -22.28 14.73 -11.45
C THR A 188 -23.04 13.48 -11.02
N VAL A 189 -24.31 13.61 -10.62
CA VAL A 189 -25.15 12.49 -10.21
C VAL A 189 -25.35 11.51 -11.40
N THR A 190 -25.65 12.04 -12.58
CA THR A 190 -25.86 11.20 -13.78
C THR A 190 -24.61 10.45 -14.16
N ALA A 191 -23.46 11.13 -14.19
CA ALA A 191 -22.16 10.51 -14.49
C ALA A 191 -21.77 9.47 -13.42
N GLY A 192 -21.95 9.81 -12.14
CA GLY A 192 -21.66 8.92 -11.03
C GLY A 192 -22.47 7.64 -11.07
N MET A 193 -23.80 7.74 -11.25
CA MET A 193 -24.67 6.56 -11.31
C MET A 193 -24.30 5.58 -12.44
N ARG A 194 -23.79 6.08 -13.55
CA ARG A 194 -23.37 5.22 -14.68
C ARG A 194 -22.07 4.49 -14.42
N ARG A 195 -21.16 5.07 -13.65
CA ARG A 195 -19.81 4.51 -13.42
C ARG A 195 -19.63 3.78 -12.10
N VAL A 196 -20.38 4.12 -11.06
CA VAL A 196 -20.28 3.46 -9.75
C VAL A 196 -20.52 1.94 -9.87
N ARG A 197 -21.49 1.50 -10.67
CA ARG A 197 -21.79 0.06 -10.83
C ARG A 197 -20.61 -0.73 -11.43
N PRO A 198 -20.01 -0.37 -12.57
CA PRO A 198 -18.83 -1.06 -13.09
C PRO A 198 -17.64 -1.04 -12.12
N CYS A 199 -17.34 0.10 -11.51
CA CYS A 199 -16.24 0.21 -10.54
C CYS A 199 -16.47 -0.67 -9.30
N LEU A 200 -17.69 -0.75 -8.77
CA LEU A 200 -18.01 -1.67 -7.67
C LEU A 200 -17.83 -3.13 -8.07
N MET A 201 -18.14 -3.50 -9.32
CA MET A 201 -17.92 -4.87 -9.79
C MET A 201 -16.43 -5.21 -9.85
N THR A 202 -15.59 -4.32 -10.39
CA THR A 202 -14.14 -4.54 -10.44
C THR A 202 -13.53 -4.63 -9.05
N THR A 203 -13.88 -3.71 -8.16
CA THR A 203 -13.40 -3.71 -6.77
C THR A 203 -13.86 -4.97 -6.03
N ALA A 204 -15.12 -5.37 -6.18
CA ALA A 204 -15.65 -6.58 -5.53
C ALA A 204 -14.95 -7.86 -6.05
N THR A 205 -14.74 -7.97 -7.36
CA THR A 205 -14.03 -9.13 -7.93
C THR A 205 -12.59 -9.20 -7.47
N THR A 206 -11.89 -8.08 -7.35
CA THR A 206 -10.50 -8.04 -6.86
C THR A 206 -10.44 -8.37 -5.37
N LEU A 207 -11.35 -7.85 -4.55
CA LEU A 207 -11.45 -8.22 -3.12
C LEU A 207 -11.70 -9.72 -2.95
N LEU A 208 -12.62 -10.30 -3.72
CA LEU A 208 -12.89 -11.73 -3.70
C LEU A 208 -11.67 -12.55 -4.14
N ALA A 209 -10.91 -12.08 -5.13
CA ALA A 209 -9.68 -12.74 -5.59
C ALA A 209 -8.56 -12.71 -4.54
N LEU A 210 -8.54 -11.72 -3.64
CA LEU A 210 -7.56 -11.63 -2.56
C LEU A 210 -7.88 -12.55 -1.36
N ILE A 211 -9.14 -12.97 -1.18
CA ILE A 211 -9.53 -13.85 -0.05
C ILE A 211 -8.73 -15.16 -0.02
N PRO A 212 -8.57 -15.91 -1.12
CA PRO A 212 -7.74 -17.12 -1.12
C PRO A 212 -6.27 -16.85 -0.77
N VAL A 213 -5.74 -15.66 -1.12
CA VAL A 213 -4.38 -15.27 -0.77
C VAL A 213 -4.25 -15.01 0.73
N LEU A 214 -5.20 -14.29 1.32
CA LEU A 214 -5.24 -13.99 2.76
C LEU A 214 -5.42 -15.24 3.64
N THR A 215 -6.03 -16.29 3.10
CA THR A 215 -6.25 -17.57 3.81
C THR A 215 -5.22 -18.64 3.46
N SER A 216 -4.19 -18.31 2.67
CA SER A 216 -3.18 -19.27 2.24
C SER A 216 -2.22 -19.64 3.39
N THR A 217 -1.94 -20.94 3.57
CA THR A 217 -1.05 -21.48 4.61
C THR A 217 0.15 -22.22 4.03
N GLY A 218 0.37 -22.13 2.72
CA GLY A 218 1.43 -22.85 2.01
C GLY A 218 2.79 -22.13 2.07
N ARG A 219 3.80 -22.74 1.44
CA ARG A 219 5.11 -22.11 1.25
C ARG A 219 4.95 -20.80 0.47
N GLY A 220 5.51 -19.70 1.00
CA GLY A 220 5.40 -18.36 0.43
C GLY A 220 4.23 -17.54 0.98
N SER A 221 3.34 -18.10 1.84
CA SER A 221 2.30 -17.34 2.52
C SER A 221 2.89 -16.20 3.36
N ASP A 222 4.08 -16.40 3.92
CA ASP A 222 4.83 -15.41 4.70
C ASP A 222 5.11 -14.10 3.95
N ILE A 223 5.13 -14.15 2.61
CA ILE A 223 5.31 -12.98 1.73
C ILE A 223 3.98 -12.54 1.13
N MET A 224 3.17 -13.51 0.69
CA MET A 224 1.93 -13.22 -0.05
C MET A 224 0.85 -12.61 0.84
N VAL A 225 0.70 -13.09 2.08
CA VAL A 225 -0.31 -12.57 3.02
C VAL A 225 -0.02 -11.13 3.42
N PRO A 226 1.19 -10.76 3.91
CA PRO A 226 1.52 -9.37 4.21
C PRO A 226 1.39 -8.42 3.02
N MET A 227 1.63 -8.87 1.79
CA MET A 227 1.45 -8.08 0.57
C MET A 227 -0.03 -7.85 0.24
N ALA A 228 -0.89 -8.84 0.51
CA ALA A 228 -2.31 -8.75 0.18
C ALA A 228 -3.10 -7.87 1.16
N ILE A 229 -2.67 -7.77 2.43
CA ILE A 229 -3.40 -7.04 3.49
C ILE A 229 -3.57 -5.56 3.18
N PRO A 230 -2.52 -4.76 2.85
CA PRO A 230 -2.70 -3.36 2.50
C PRO A 230 -3.55 -3.18 1.25
N SER A 231 -3.40 -4.07 0.26
CA SER A 231 -4.20 -4.03 -0.97
C SER A 231 -5.68 -4.27 -0.67
N PHE A 232 -6.01 -5.26 0.15
CA PHE A 232 -7.38 -5.56 0.57
C PHE A 232 -8.00 -4.40 1.36
N GLY A 233 -7.28 -3.89 2.37
CA GLY A 233 -7.75 -2.76 3.19
C GLY A 233 -7.93 -1.48 2.37
N GLY A 234 -6.97 -1.15 1.53
CA GLY A 234 -7.02 0.03 0.68
C GLY A 234 -8.17 -0.04 -0.34
N MET A 235 -8.41 -1.19 -0.96
CA MET A 235 -9.53 -1.39 -1.88
C MET A 235 -10.89 -1.34 -1.18
N THR A 236 -10.99 -1.82 0.06
CA THR A 236 -12.21 -1.70 0.85
C THR A 236 -12.55 -0.22 1.09
N ILE A 237 -11.57 0.60 1.42
CA ILE A 237 -11.77 2.05 1.57
C ILE A 237 -11.95 2.75 0.22
N ALA A 238 -11.37 2.23 -0.87
CA ALA A 238 -11.54 2.77 -2.21
C ALA A 238 -13.02 2.78 -2.67
N ILE A 239 -13.87 1.91 -2.14
CA ILE A 239 -15.32 1.97 -2.34
C ILE A 239 -15.88 3.32 -1.87
N VAL A 240 -15.37 3.85 -0.77
CA VAL A 240 -15.76 5.18 -0.26
C VAL A 240 -15.24 6.29 -1.17
N THR A 241 -14.04 6.15 -1.72
CA THR A 241 -13.47 7.16 -2.63
C THR A 241 -14.26 7.33 -3.92
N MET A 242 -14.94 6.27 -4.39
CA MET A 242 -15.85 6.35 -5.53
C MET A 242 -16.98 7.37 -5.33
N LEU A 243 -17.37 7.63 -4.09
CA LEU A 243 -18.36 8.64 -3.75
C LEU A 243 -17.72 10.00 -3.46
N VAL A 244 -16.54 10.00 -2.85
CA VAL A 244 -15.81 11.21 -2.46
C VAL A 244 -15.29 11.97 -3.68
N VAL A 245 -14.69 11.29 -4.66
CA VAL A 245 -14.11 11.93 -5.85
C VAL A 245 -15.15 12.73 -6.65
N PRO A 246 -16.35 12.21 -7.00
CA PRO A 246 -17.38 12.99 -7.69
C PRO A 246 -17.85 14.20 -6.89
N VAL A 247 -18.00 14.06 -5.57
CA VAL A 247 -18.43 15.16 -4.69
C VAL A 247 -17.38 16.27 -4.65
N LEU A 248 -16.11 15.92 -4.50
CA LEU A 248 -15.01 16.88 -4.54
C LEU A 248 -14.92 17.57 -5.91
N TYR A 249 -15.09 16.82 -6.99
CA TYR A 249 -15.08 17.36 -8.35
C TYR A 249 -16.22 18.38 -8.55
N CYS A 250 -17.43 18.02 -8.14
CA CYS A 250 -18.59 18.91 -8.16
C CYS A 250 -18.35 20.20 -7.35
N SER A 251 -17.82 20.07 -6.13
CA SER A 251 -17.51 21.19 -5.25
C SER A 251 -16.50 22.17 -5.86
N VAL A 252 -15.47 21.64 -6.50
CA VAL A 252 -14.46 22.46 -7.20
C VAL A 252 -15.06 23.18 -8.39
N MET A 253 -15.94 22.52 -9.15
CA MET A 253 -16.63 23.16 -10.28
C MET A 253 -17.60 24.24 -9.82
N GLU A 254 -18.37 24.00 -8.76
CA GLU A 254 -19.23 25.05 -8.17
C GLU A 254 -18.40 26.25 -7.69
N TRP A 255 -17.24 26.00 -7.10
CA TRP A 255 -16.34 27.07 -6.65
C TRP A 255 -15.78 27.89 -7.82
N LYS A 256 -15.35 27.23 -8.90
CA LYS A 256 -14.91 27.90 -10.15
C LYS A 256 -16.02 28.76 -10.74
N LEU A 257 -17.25 28.25 -10.81
CA LEU A 257 -18.40 28.98 -11.30
C LEU A 257 -18.72 30.24 -10.46
N LYS A 258 -18.60 30.13 -9.11
CA LYS A 258 -18.77 31.27 -8.20
C LYS A 258 -17.69 32.35 -8.38
N LEU A 259 -16.47 31.96 -8.73
CA LEU A 259 -15.35 32.88 -8.99
C LEU A 259 -15.38 33.48 -10.40
N GLY A 260 -16.32 33.10 -11.25
CA GLY A 260 -16.41 33.56 -12.64
C GLY A 260 -15.24 33.10 -13.52
N VAL A 261 -14.46 32.09 -13.09
CA VAL A 261 -13.36 31.52 -13.84
C VAL A 261 -13.91 30.45 -14.76
N SER A 262 -14.06 30.79 -16.05
CA SER A 262 -14.35 29.80 -17.08
C SER A 262 -13.13 28.88 -17.23
N ASP A 263 -13.34 27.57 -17.13
CA ASP A 263 -12.27 26.61 -17.38
C ASP A 263 -12.01 26.57 -18.89
N PRO A 264 -10.80 26.88 -19.37
CA PRO A 264 -10.49 26.95 -20.80
C PRO A 264 -10.78 25.62 -21.54
N ARG A 265 -10.82 24.50 -20.84
CA ARG A 265 -11.12 23.18 -21.40
C ARG A 265 -12.57 23.03 -21.87
N PHE A 266 -13.48 23.84 -21.33
CA PHE A 266 -14.90 23.84 -21.71
C PHE A 266 -15.29 25.03 -22.61
N ALA A 267 -14.31 25.89 -22.94
CA ALA A 267 -14.50 27.07 -23.78
C ALA A 267 -14.07 26.85 -25.26
N GLU A 268 -13.26 25.83 -25.55
CA GLU A 268 -12.64 25.63 -26.88
C GLU A 268 -13.57 25.05 -27.95
N ASP A 269 -14.79 24.62 -27.64
CA ASP A 269 -15.76 24.07 -28.60
C ASP A 269 -16.94 25.04 -28.89
N ALA A 270 -16.72 26.37 -28.81
CA ALA A 270 -17.72 27.40 -29.09
C ALA A 270 -17.52 28.00 -30.50
#